data_060109634174452609d288445d474fb7
#
_entry.id   060109634174452609d288445d474fb7
#
_cell.length_a   1.000
_cell.length_b   1.000
_cell.length_c   1.000
_cell.angle_alpha   90.00
_cell.angle_beta   90.00
_cell.angle_gamma   90.00
#
_symmetry.space_group_name_H-M   'P 1'
#
loop_
_entity.id
_entity.type
_entity.pdbx_description
1 polymer ?
#
loop_
_entity_poly.entity_id
_entity_poly.type
_entity_poly.pdbx_seq_one_letter_code
_entity_poly.pdbx_strand_id
1 'polypeptide(L)'
;MRKFLFALVSLWFFQTSDLRSNQPHVLFIAIDDLRPELGCYGSKIVKSPNIDRLAKEGRRFDRAYCQQSICSPSRASLMTGARPDQIGVIENTAYFRDLNPDIITLPQHFIKNGYGAVYCGKIY
;
A
#
# COMPACT_ATOMS: atom_id res chain seq x y z
N MET A 1 -24.16 55.25 44.48
CA MET A 1 -24.71 54.58 43.27
C MET A 1 -23.55 53.83 42.60
N ARG A 2 -23.43 52.51 42.85
CA ARG A 2 -22.36 51.66 42.28
C ARG A 2 -22.90 50.92 41.07
N LYS A 3 -22.37 51.23 39.89
CA LYS A 3 -22.71 50.52 38.64
C LYS A 3 -21.93 49.20 38.57
N PHE A 4 -22.65 48.09 38.64
CA PHE A 4 -22.08 46.77 38.36
C PHE A 4 -21.96 46.57 36.85
N LEU A 5 -20.72 46.38 36.40
CA LEU A 5 -20.39 46.05 35.03
C LEU A 5 -20.34 44.52 34.93
N PHE A 6 -21.36 43.89 34.30
CA PHE A 6 -21.34 42.47 33.98
C PHE A 6 -20.47 42.26 32.75
N ALA A 7 -19.32 41.66 32.93
CA ALA A 7 -18.50 41.17 31.83
C ALA A 7 -19.02 39.78 31.40
N LEU A 8 -19.65 39.73 30.23
CA LEU A 8 -20.01 38.51 29.55
C LEU A 8 -18.74 37.85 28.96
N VAL A 9 -18.22 36.85 29.65
CA VAL A 9 -17.18 36.00 29.12
C VAL A 9 -17.86 34.95 28.21
N SER A 10 -17.88 35.19 26.90
CA SER A 10 -18.30 34.22 25.90
C SER A 10 -17.22 33.14 25.78
N LEU A 11 -17.47 31.97 26.42
CA LEU A 11 -16.68 30.76 26.17
C LEU A 11 -16.94 30.30 24.71
N TRP A 12 -16.00 30.58 23.85
CA TRP A 12 -15.92 29.92 22.56
C TRP A 12 -15.47 28.48 22.79
N PHE A 13 -16.42 27.56 22.79
CA PHE A 13 -16.11 26.16 22.63
C PHE A 13 -15.59 25.97 21.20
N PHE A 14 -14.27 25.89 21.06
CA PHE A 14 -13.67 25.29 19.87
C PHE A 14 -14.07 23.82 19.88
N GLN A 15 -15.12 23.48 19.17
CA GLN A 15 -15.33 22.12 18.71
C GLN A 15 -14.17 21.79 17.77
N THR A 16 -13.15 21.15 18.29
CA THR A 16 -12.22 20.39 17.47
C THR A 16 -13.04 19.26 16.87
N SER A 17 -13.61 19.48 15.69
CA SER A 17 -14.06 18.40 14.86
C SER A 17 -12.87 17.48 14.68
N ASP A 18 -12.95 16.28 15.28
CA ASP A 18 -12.04 15.18 14.98
C ASP A 18 -12.06 14.98 13.46
N LEU A 19 -11.12 15.59 12.78
CA LEU A 19 -10.71 15.21 11.45
C LEU A 19 -10.03 13.84 11.59
N ARG A 20 -10.78 12.82 11.98
CA ARG A 20 -10.44 11.45 11.64
C ARG A 20 -10.42 11.43 10.13
N SER A 21 -9.25 11.63 9.58
CA SER A 21 -9.00 11.38 8.18
C SER A 21 -9.54 9.97 7.94
N ASN A 22 -10.50 9.87 7.05
CA ASN A 22 -11.12 8.60 6.70
C ASN A 22 -10.03 7.77 6.02
N GLN A 23 -9.28 7.01 6.82
CA GLN A 23 -8.16 6.18 6.33
C GLN A 23 -8.77 5.05 5.49
N PRO A 24 -8.62 5.08 4.17
CA PRO A 24 -9.20 4.06 3.32
C PRO A 24 -8.55 2.70 3.60
N HIS A 25 -9.32 1.63 3.53
CA HIS A 25 -8.76 0.29 3.53
C HIS A 25 -7.94 0.05 2.27
N VAL A 26 -6.78 -0.57 2.42
CA VAL A 26 -5.89 -0.90 1.31
C VAL A 26 -5.81 -2.42 1.19
N LEU A 27 -6.28 -2.95 0.08
CA LEU A 27 -6.13 -4.37 -0.26
C LEU A 27 -5.11 -4.51 -1.38
N PHE A 28 -4.00 -5.18 -1.09
CA PHE A 28 -2.98 -5.53 -2.06
C PHE A 28 -3.07 -7.02 -2.42
N ILE A 29 -3.31 -7.32 -3.69
CA ILE A 29 -3.40 -8.69 -4.21
C ILE A 29 -2.22 -8.93 -5.13
N ALA A 30 -1.27 -9.76 -4.68
CA ALA A 30 -0.13 -10.19 -5.48
C ALA A 30 -0.42 -11.59 -6.04
N ILE A 31 -0.29 -11.74 -7.35
CA ILE A 31 -0.46 -13.03 -8.03
C ILE A 31 0.91 -13.43 -8.59
N ASP A 32 1.40 -14.58 -8.12
CA ASP A 32 2.70 -15.11 -8.52
C ASP A 32 2.67 -15.56 -9.99
N ASP A 33 3.72 -15.26 -10.74
CA ASP A 33 3.90 -15.62 -12.15
C ASP A 33 2.73 -15.23 -13.07
N LEU A 34 1.96 -14.21 -12.71
CA LEU A 34 0.87 -13.72 -13.55
C LEU A 34 1.44 -12.99 -14.77
N ARG A 35 1.10 -13.49 -15.94
CA ARG A 35 1.34 -12.83 -17.23
C ARG A 35 0.17 -11.89 -17.57
N PRO A 36 0.36 -10.89 -18.46
CA PRO A 36 -0.72 -10.00 -18.90
C PRO A 36 -1.71 -10.72 -19.84
N GLU A 37 -2.15 -11.91 -19.47
CA GLU A 37 -3.04 -12.79 -20.25
C GLU A 37 -4.46 -12.82 -19.66
N LEU A 38 -4.90 -11.72 -19.05
CA LEU A 38 -6.25 -11.55 -18.53
C LEU A 38 -7.19 -10.96 -19.59
N GLY A 39 -8.50 -11.10 -19.41
CA GLY A 39 -9.50 -10.54 -20.30
C GLY A 39 -9.35 -9.04 -20.50
N CYS A 40 -9.07 -8.28 -19.45
CA CYS A 40 -8.83 -6.84 -19.53
C CYS A 40 -7.59 -6.45 -20.35
N TYR A 41 -6.65 -7.36 -20.58
CA TYR A 41 -5.51 -7.18 -21.49
C TYR A 41 -5.72 -7.80 -22.86
N GLY A 42 -6.95 -8.25 -23.18
CA GLY A 42 -7.32 -8.74 -24.49
C GLY A 42 -7.25 -10.25 -24.68
N SER A 43 -7.00 -11.02 -23.62
CA SER A 43 -7.05 -12.48 -23.72
C SER A 43 -8.44 -12.98 -24.06
N LYS A 44 -8.53 -13.89 -25.04
CA LYS A 44 -9.77 -14.58 -25.42
C LYS A 44 -9.91 -15.94 -24.74
N ILE A 45 -8.84 -16.43 -24.16
CA ILE A 45 -8.74 -17.77 -23.57
C ILE A 45 -9.03 -17.70 -22.06
N VAL A 46 -8.34 -16.83 -21.35
CA VAL A 46 -8.48 -16.69 -19.90
C VAL A 46 -9.77 -15.95 -19.56
N LYS A 47 -10.54 -16.50 -18.64
CA LYS A 47 -11.76 -15.89 -18.13
C LYS A 47 -11.49 -15.24 -16.78
N SER A 48 -11.50 -13.91 -16.74
CA SER A 48 -11.20 -13.11 -15.55
C SER A 48 -12.27 -12.03 -15.25
N PRO A 49 -13.57 -12.40 -15.17
CA PRO A 49 -14.66 -11.42 -15.17
C PRO A 49 -14.61 -10.42 -14.00
N ASN A 50 -14.16 -10.85 -12.84
CA ASN A 50 -14.06 -9.97 -11.68
C ASN A 50 -12.88 -8.98 -11.79
N ILE A 51 -11.73 -9.43 -12.30
CA ILE A 51 -10.58 -8.56 -12.56
C ILE A 51 -10.89 -7.60 -13.72
N ASP A 52 -11.58 -8.09 -14.75
CA ASP A 52 -12.01 -7.28 -15.88
C ASP A 52 -12.99 -6.17 -15.46
N ARG A 53 -13.90 -6.48 -14.51
CA ARG A 53 -14.78 -5.47 -13.91
C ARG A 53 -13.98 -4.43 -13.13
N LEU A 54 -13.06 -4.87 -12.26
CA LEU A 54 -12.19 -3.98 -11.50
C LEU A 54 -11.37 -3.06 -12.44
N ALA A 55 -10.87 -3.59 -13.54
CA ALA A 55 -10.11 -2.84 -14.52
C ALA A 55 -10.97 -1.76 -15.24
N LYS A 56 -12.29 -1.97 -15.38
CA LYS A 56 -13.21 -0.98 -15.94
C LYS A 56 -13.55 0.14 -14.96
N GLU A 57 -13.65 -0.18 -13.68
CA GLU A 57 -14.00 0.77 -12.61
C GLU A 57 -12.79 1.52 -12.09
N GLY A 58 -11.60 0.93 -12.19
CA GLY A 58 -10.35 1.46 -11.68
C GLY A 58 -9.41 1.97 -12.77
N ARG A 59 -8.12 1.93 -12.47
CA ARG A 59 -7.06 2.29 -13.41
C ARG A 59 -6.23 1.07 -13.77
N ARG A 60 -6.17 0.75 -15.06
CA ARG A 60 -5.31 -0.28 -15.62
C ARG A 60 -3.99 0.34 -16.11
N PHE A 61 -2.88 -0.34 -15.85
CA PHE A 61 -1.56 0.01 -16.33
C PHE A 61 -1.11 -1.02 -17.36
N ASP A 62 -0.93 -0.60 -18.60
CA ASP A 62 -0.53 -1.50 -19.70
C ASP A 62 0.98 -1.72 -19.77
N ARG A 63 1.76 -0.87 -19.07
CA ARG A 63 3.23 -0.90 -19.07
C ARG A 63 3.78 -0.82 -17.65
N ALA A 64 3.34 -1.74 -16.80
CA ALA A 64 3.91 -1.94 -15.47
C ALA A 64 4.91 -3.10 -15.52
N TYR A 65 6.11 -2.89 -14.96
CA TYR A 65 7.21 -3.85 -15.02
C TYR A 65 7.70 -4.16 -13.61
N CYS A 66 8.03 -5.44 -13.36
CA CYS A 66 8.74 -5.82 -12.15
C CYS A 66 10.23 -5.42 -12.27
N GLN A 67 10.89 -5.24 -11.14
CA GLN A 67 12.32 -4.86 -11.10
C GLN A 67 13.24 -6.00 -11.54
N GLN A 68 12.81 -7.24 -11.33
CA GLN A 68 13.51 -8.45 -11.76
C GLN A 68 12.50 -9.59 -11.92
N SER A 69 12.67 -10.43 -12.93
CA SER A 69 11.78 -11.56 -13.23
C SER A 69 12.07 -12.81 -12.38
N ILE A 70 12.37 -12.61 -11.10
CA ILE A 70 12.63 -13.66 -10.11
C ILE A 70 11.84 -13.31 -8.84
N CYS A 71 11.25 -14.30 -8.17
CA CYS A 71 10.30 -14.12 -7.08
C CYS A 71 10.81 -13.24 -5.94
N SER A 72 11.89 -13.64 -5.26
CA SER A 72 12.40 -12.93 -4.09
C SER A 72 12.89 -11.51 -4.41
N PRO A 73 13.72 -11.27 -5.44
CA PRO A 73 14.13 -9.92 -5.82
C PRO A 73 12.95 -9.00 -6.16
N SER A 74 12.00 -9.49 -6.95
CA SER A 74 10.81 -8.71 -7.33
C SER A 74 9.97 -8.33 -6.11
N ARG A 75 9.71 -9.31 -5.22
CA ARG A 75 8.90 -9.11 -4.02
C ARG A 75 9.60 -8.23 -2.99
N ALA A 76 10.90 -8.44 -2.77
CA ALA A 76 11.70 -7.59 -1.89
C ALA A 76 11.68 -6.13 -2.38
N SER A 77 11.87 -5.90 -3.68
CA SER A 77 11.76 -4.56 -4.28
C SER A 77 10.39 -3.94 -4.09
N LEU A 78 9.33 -4.70 -4.34
CA LEU A 78 7.96 -4.24 -4.17
C LEU A 78 7.68 -3.81 -2.72
N MET A 79 8.15 -4.61 -1.75
CA MET A 79 7.89 -4.38 -0.34
C MET A 79 8.78 -3.32 0.29
N THR A 80 9.96 -3.07 -0.26
CA THR A 80 10.91 -2.09 0.28
C THR A 80 10.96 -0.79 -0.50
N GLY A 81 10.45 -0.78 -1.73
CA GLY A 81 10.57 0.36 -2.64
C GLY A 81 11.99 0.57 -3.18
N ALA A 82 12.92 -0.37 -2.92
CA ALA A 82 14.31 -0.30 -3.36
C ALA A 82 14.60 -1.34 -4.45
N ARG A 83 15.57 -1.05 -5.32
CA ARG A 83 15.94 -1.98 -6.39
C ARG A 83 16.70 -3.19 -5.84
N PRO A 84 16.65 -4.35 -6.53
CA PRO A 84 17.34 -5.57 -6.11
C PRO A 84 18.81 -5.39 -5.81
N ASP A 85 19.54 -4.66 -6.65
CA ASP A 85 20.95 -4.34 -6.48
C ASP A 85 21.24 -3.48 -5.24
N GLN A 86 20.33 -2.56 -4.90
CA GLN A 86 20.47 -1.71 -3.73
C GLN A 86 20.28 -2.46 -2.40
N ILE A 87 19.40 -3.45 -2.40
CA ILE A 87 19.11 -4.25 -1.20
C ILE A 87 19.89 -5.57 -1.15
N GLY A 88 20.71 -5.85 -2.17
CA GLY A 88 21.52 -7.07 -2.25
C GLY A 88 20.74 -8.36 -2.52
N VAL A 89 19.47 -8.27 -2.95
CA VAL A 89 18.61 -9.41 -3.23
C VAL A 89 18.48 -9.59 -4.74
N ILE A 90 19.38 -10.34 -5.33
CA ILE A 90 19.42 -10.59 -6.78
C ILE A 90 18.99 -12.01 -7.16
N GLU A 91 18.77 -12.88 -6.18
CA GLU A 91 18.35 -14.27 -6.33
C GLU A 91 17.43 -14.72 -5.19
N ASN A 92 16.85 -15.92 -5.30
CA ASN A 92 15.87 -16.41 -4.33
C ASN A 92 16.44 -16.83 -2.97
N THR A 93 17.74 -17.00 -2.87
CA THR A 93 18.44 -17.44 -1.64
C THR A 93 18.78 -16.28 -0.70
N ALA A 94 18.80 -15.05 -1.22
CA ALA A 94 19.11 -13.86 -0.44
C ALA A 94 17.86 -13.30 0.25
N TYR A 95 18.02 -12.89 1.51
CA TYR A 95 16.95 -12.24 2.27
C TYR A 95 17.33 -10.79 2.58
N PHE A 96 16.48 -9.86 2.20
CA PHE A 96 16.79 -8.42 2.27
C PHE A 96 17.09 -7.95 3.69
N ARG A 97 16.49 -8.56 4.71
CA ARG A 97 16.63 -8.17 6.11
C ARG A 97 18.04 -8.49 6.66
N ASP A 98 18.73 -9.48 6.10
CA ASP A 98 20.08 -9.83 6.52
C ASP A 98 21.10 -8.75 6.15
N LEU A 99 20.88 -8.10 5.00
CA LEU A 99 21.74 -7.05 4.49
C LEU A 99 21.25 -5.64 4.86
N ASN A 100 19.96 -5.48 5.10
CA ASN A 100 19.32 -4.18 5.35
C ASN A 100 18.36 -4.30 6.55
N PRO A 101 18.86 -4.47 7.79
CA PRO A 101 18.03 -4.74 8.95
C PRO A 101 17.02 -3.60 9.26
N ASP A 102 17.37 -2.37 8.93
CA ASP A 102 16.58 -1.18 9.26
C ASP A 102 15.65 -0.72 8.14
N ILE A 103 15.68 -1.38 6.97
CA ILE A 103 14.85 -0.97 5.84
C ILE A 103 13.35 -1.12 6.18
N ILE A 104 12.60 -0.06 5.96
CA ILE A 104 11.16 -0.02 6.25
C ILE A 104 10.42 -0.64 5.09
N THR A 105 9.62 -1.67 5.37
CA THR A 105 8.76 -2.30 4.36
C THR A 105 7.40 -1.61 4.26
N LEU A 106 6.70 -1.84 3.16
CA LEU A 106 5.36 -1.30 2.91
C LEU A 106 4.40 -1.59 4.07
N PRO A 107 4.26 -2.83 4.60
CA PRO A 107 3.43 -3.08 5.79
C PRO A 107 3.87 -2.28 7.02
N GLN A 108 5.18 -2.20 7.29
CA GLN A 108 5.70 -1.42 8.41
C GLN A 108 5.41 0.07 8.26
N HIS A 109 5.47 0.59 7.02
CA HIS A 109 5.09 1.98 6.75
C HIS A 109 3.62 2.23 7.09
N PHE A 110 2.71 1.34 6.69
CA PHE A 110 1.30 1.44 7.04
C PHE A 110 1.08 1.36 8.56
N ILE A 111 1.74 0.43 9.25
CA ILE A 111 1.64 0.30 10.72
C ILE A 111 2.10 1.59 11.41
N LYS A 112 3.22 2.19 10.98
CA LYS A 112 3.70 3.47 11.53
C LYS A 112 2.72 4.63 11.33
N ASN A 113 1.83 4.53 10.35
CA ASN A 113 0.80 5.53 10.06
C ASN A 113 -0.59 5.13 10.59
N GLY A 114 -0.68 4.25 11.58
CA GLY A 114 -1.90 3.93 12.31
C GLY A 114 -2.80 2.89 11.65
N TYR A 115 -2.32 2.17 10.63
CA TYR A 115 -3.04 1.04 10.05
C TYR A 115 -2.72 -0.27 10.77
N GLY A 116 -3.68 -1.19 10.79
CA GLY A 116 -3.38 -2.60 11.00
C GLY A 116 -2.91 -3.22 9.67
N ALA A 117 -1.87 -4.06 9.70
CA ALA A 117 -1.41 -4.78 8.52
C ALA A 117 -1.47 -6.30 8.76
N VAL A 118 -2.12 -7.00 7.86
CA VAL A 118 -2.23 -8.47 7.87
C VAL A 118 -1.88 -9.01 6.49
N TYR A 119 -1.42 -10.24 6.44
CA TYR A 119 -1.12 -10.92 5.17
C TYR A 119 -1.54 -12.38 5.19
N CYS A 120 -1.72 -12.95 4.01
CA CYS A 120 -1.98 -14.36 3.80
C CYS A 120 -1.26 -14.82 2.54
N GLY A 121 -0.64 -15.99 2.58
CA GLY A 121 0.09 -16.59 1.47
C GLY A 121 1.54 -16.10 1.34
N LYS A 122 2.08 -16.19 0.13
CA LYS A 122 3.48 -15.86 -0.18
C LYS A 122 3.63 -14.36 -0.38
N ILE A 123 4.40 -13.70 0.49
CA ILE A 123 4.73 -12.26 0.38
C ILE A 123 6.21 -12.05 0.03
N TYR A 124 7.10 -12.82 0.65
CA TYR A 124 8.56 -12.84 0.39
C TYR A 124 9.01 -14.19 -0.15
#